data_381a68dbf7f73e691ed996f9ca3d83af
#
_entry.id   381a68dbf7f73e691ed996f9ca3d83af
#
_cell.length_a   1.000
_cell.length_b   1.000
_cell.length_c   1.000
_cell.angle_alpha   90.00
_cell.angle_beta   90.00
_cell.angle_gamma   90.00
#
_symmetry.space_group_name_H-M   'P 1'
#
loop_
_entity.id
_entity.type
_entity.pdbx_description
1 polymer ?
#
loop_
_entity_poly.entity_id
_entity_poly.type
_entity_poly.pdbx_seq_one_letter_code
_entity_poly.pdbx_strand_id
1 'polypeptide(L)'
;MFLNGLQKYATMRNTFIKIAIPVSLGILGLIILKSCSAGIPEGANAVQNFESEKYLGKWYEIARFDYRFEKNMNQVTATYSTNPDGTIKVENRGYDYVEKEWKQSTGEAKFVNAENEARLKVSFFKPFWSGYNVIDLDEDYKYALVAGKDLDYLWILSREKTIPENFKTRFVEKAKSIGYDTSKLIWVEQ
;
A
#
# COMPACT_ATOMS: atom_id res chain seq x y z
N MET A 1 47.72 -34.57 69.44
CA MET A 1 47.58 -33.63 70.58
C MET A 1 46.26 -32.90 70.41
N PHE A 2 45.34 -33.28 71.31
CA PHE A 2 44.14 -32.56 71.73
C PHE A 2 43.20 -31.94 70.71
N LEU A 3 42.01 -32.44 70.56
CA LEU A 3 40.78 -32.54 71.40
C LEU A 3 39.78 -31.39 71.09
N ASN A 4 38.63 -31.87 70.78
CA ASN A 4 37.30 -31.42 71.25
C ASN A 4 36.73 -30.13 70.70
N GLY A 5 35.55 -30.28 70.15
CA GLY A 5 34.43 -29.61 70.74
C GLY A 5 33.16 -29.61 69.90
N LEU A 6 32.29 -30.51 70.22
CA LEU A 6 30.85 -30.34 70.49
C LEU A 6 29.95 -29.79 69.43
N GLN A 7 29.12 -30.73 68.98
CA GLN A 7 27.74 -30.58 68.54
C GLN A 7 27.00 -29.42 69.19
N LYS A 8 26.31 -28.65 68.34
CA LYS A 8 25.05 -28.00 68.71
C LYS A 8 24.02 -28.19 67.62
N TYR A 9 23.08 -29.05 67.92
CA TYR A 9 21.81 -29.13 67.14
C TYR A 9 21.05 -27.84 67.31
N ALA A 10 20.66 -27.19 66.17
CA ALA A 10 19.69 -26.16 66.20
C ALA A 10 18.56 -26.56 65.22
N THR A 11 17.43 -26.80 65.81
CA THR A 11 16.16 -27.13 65.28
C THR A 11 15.72 -26.04 64.26
N MET A 12 15.66 -26.38 62.97
CA MET A 12 15.05 -25.50 62.00
C MET A 12 13.55 -25.71 62.02
N ARG A 13 12.85 -24.70 62.56
CA ARG A 13 11.39 -24.57 62.41
C ARG A 13 11.07 -24.26 60.99
N ASN A 14 10.33 -25.16 60.30
CA ASN A 14 9.73 -24.94 59.01
C ASN A 14 8.69 -23.83 59.10
N THR A 15 9.06 -22.62 58.69
CA THR A 15 8.08 -21.54 58.44
C THR A 15 7.71 -21.61 56.99
N PHE A 16 6.55 -22.18 56.70
CA PHE A 16 5.94 -22.11 55.37
C PHE A 16 5.52 -20.65 55.13
N ILE A 17 6.29 -19.92 54.36
CA ILE A 17 5.89 -18.63 53.82
C ILE A 17 4.92 -18.92 52.66
N LYS A 18 3.65 -18.72 52.90
CA LYS A 18 2.64 -18.69 51.83
C LYS A 18 2.86 -17.45 51.00
N ILE A 19 3.57 -17.59 49.89
CA ILE A 19 3.67 -16.54 48.88
C ILE A 19 2.32 -16.53 48.14
N ALA A 20 1.47 -15.59 48.49
CA ALA A 20 0.29 -15.27 47.68
C ALA A 20 0.79 -14.57 46.40
N ILE A 21 0.74 -15.30 45.30
CA ILE A 21 0.97 -14.72 43.95
C ILE A 21 -0.29 -13.93 43.61
N PRO A 22 -0.21 -12.60 43.45
CA PRO A 22 -1.35 -11.87 42.91
C PRO A 22 -1.52 -12.29 41.45
N VAL A 23 -2.62 -12.93 41.14
CA VAL A 23 -3.10 -13.11 39.76
C VAL A 23 -3.48 -11.72 39.27
N SER A 24 -2.51 -10.99 38.74
CA SER A 24 -2.78 -9.82 37.94
C SER A 24 -3.39 -10.33 36.62
N LEU A 25 -4.70 -10.14 36.48
CA LEU A 25 -5.36 -10.20 35.19
C LEU A 25 -4.70 -9.14 34.29
N GLY A 26 -3.64 -9.54 33.59
CA GLY A 26 -3.10 -8.77 32.48
C GLY A 26 -4.17 -8.71 31.42
N ILE A 27 -4.81 -7.56 31.28
CA ILE A 27 -5.54 -7.20 30.07
C ILE A 27 -4.51 -7.26 28.97
N LEU A 28 -4.50 -8.36 28.23
CA LEU A 28 -3.75 -8.50 26.99
C LEU A 28 -4.38 -7.52 26.03
N GLY A 29 -3.91 -6.27 26.04
CA GLY A 29 -4.26 -5.27 25.05
C GLY A 29 -3.92 -5.86 23.69
N LEU A 30 -4.94 -6.24 22.93
CA LEU A 30 -4.80 -6.59 21.54
C LEU A 30 -4.32 -5.32 20.83
N ILE A 31 -3.00 -5.14 20.73
CA ILE A 31 -2.40 -4.18 19.83
C ILE A 31 -2.73 -4.75 18.45
N ILE A 32 -3.86 -4.29 17.89
CA ILE A 32 -4.13 -4.43 16.46
C ILE A 32 -3.03 -3.62 15.79
N LEU A 33 -1.93 -4.29 15.46
CA LEU A 33 -1.00 -3.79 14.47
C LEU A 33 -1.86 -3.55 13.24
N LYS A 34 -2.21 -2.28 12.96
CA LYS A 34 -2.67 -1.89 11.64
C LYS A 34 -1.53 -2.29 10.70
N SER A 35 -1.58 -3.51 10.22
CA SER A 35 -0.76 -4.02 9.13
C SER A 35 -0.71 -2.93 8.07
N CYS A 36 0.46 -2.69 7.45
CA CYS A 36 0.59 -1.84 6.28
C CYS A 36 -0.41 -2.35 5.25
N SER A 37 -1.59 -1.80 5.29
CA SER A 37 -2.79 -2.40 4.73
C SER A 37 -2.81 -2.01 3.26
N ALA A 38 -2.87 -3.01 2.40
CA ALA A 38 -3.31 -2.87 1.02
C ALA A 38 -4.81 -2.45 1.01
N GLY A 39 -5.11 -1.31 1.68
CA GLY A 39 -6.45 -0.78 1.83
C GLY A 39 -7.01 -0.32 0.49
N ILE A 40 -8.33 -0.15 0.48
CA ILE A 40 -9.08 0.58 -0.54
C ILE A 40 -9.92 1.61 0.21
N PRO A 41 -10.10 2.84 -0.32
CA PRO A 41 -10.93 3.85 0.33
C PRO A 41 -12.35 3.35 0.58
N GLU A 42 -12.96 3.78 1.68
CA GLU A 42 -14.37 3.50 1.94
C GLU A 42 -15.24 4.05 0.81
N GLY A 43 -16.22 3.26 0.37
CA GLY A 43 -17.07 3.59 -0.79
C GLY A 43 -16.46 3.31 -2.16
N ALA A 44 -15.17 3.01 -2.25
CA ALA A 44 -14.55 2.56 -3.50
C ALA A 44 -14.67 1.04 -3.67
N ASN A 45 -14.91 0.61 -4.90
CA ASN A 45 -14.91 -0.81 -5.27
C ASN A 45 -13.93 -1.03 -6.43
N ALA A 46 -13.08 -2.04 -6.30
CA ALA A 46 -12.20 -2.44 -7.38
C ALA A 46 -13.00 -3.10 -8.51
N VAL A 47 -12.55 -2.88 -9.74
CA VAL A 47 -13.13 -3.49 -10.95
C VAL A 47 -13.11 -4.99 -10.83
N GLN A 48 -14.25 -5.63 -11.12
CA GLN A 48 -14.42 -7.09 -11.16
C GLN A 48 -14.24 -7.60 -12.60
N ASN A 49 -14.01 -8.90 -12.73
CA ASN A 49 -13.70 -9.54 -14.03
C ASN A 49 -12.50 -8.90 -14.74
N PHE A 50 -11.52 -8.51 -13.93
CA PHE A 50 -10.30 -7.89 -14.39
C PHE A 50 -9.41 -8.91 -15.13
N GLU A 51 -8.94 -8.54 -16.30
CA GLU A 51 -8.00 -9.34 -17.10
C GLU A 51 -6.63 -8.69 -17.05
N SER A 52 -5.78 -9.18 -16.16
CA SER A 52 -4.45 -8.59 -15.90
C SER A 52 -3.60 -8.43 -17.14
N GLU A 53 -3.64 -9.40 -18.05
CA GLU A 53 -2.87 -9.38 -19.31
C GLU A 53 -3.21 -8.17 -20.19
N LYS A 54 -4.47 -7.74 -20.21
CA LYS A 54 -4.90 -6.53 -20.93
C LYS A 54 -4.40 -5.25 -20.27
N TYR A 55 -4.15 -5.29 -18.95
CA TYR A 55 -3.68 -4.14 -18.19
C TYR A 55 -2.17 -3.94 -18.27
N LEU A 56 -1.40 -4.98 -18.62
CA LEU A 56 0.04 -4.91 -18.79
C LEU A 56 0.46 -3.90 -19.86
N GLY A 57 1.75 -3.57 -19.88
CA GLY A 57 2.34 -2.62 -20.81
C GLY A 57 2.35 -1.19 -20.25
N LYS A 58 2.49 -0.22 -21.14
CA LYS A 58 2.75 1.18 -20.80
C LYS A 58 1.45 1.96 -20.61
N TRP A 59 1.45 2.78 -19.57
CA TRP A 59 0.43 3.79 -19.27
C TRP A 59 1.08 5.16 -19.08
N TYR A 60 0.39 6.21 -19.52
CA TYR A 60 0.72 7.59 -19.24
C TYR A 60 -0.12 8.08 -18.04
N GLU A 61 0.50 8.78 -17.11
CA GLU A 61 -0.18 9.40 -15.99
C GLU A 61 -0.74 10.74 -16.43
N ILE A 62 -2.06 10.84 -16.52
CA ILE A 62 -2.76 12.06 -16.98
C ILE A 62 -3.02 13.02 -15.82
N ALA A 63 -3.35 12.47 -14.66
CA ALA A 63 -3.52 13.28 -13.45
C ALA A 63 -3.19 12.45 -12.20
N ARG A 64 -2.83 13.14 -11.13
CA ARG A 64 -2.59 12.54 -9.81
C ARG A 64 -2.90 13.50 -8.68
N PHE A 65 -2.99 12.99 -7.48
CA PHE A 65 -2.76 13.81 -6.28
C PHE A 65 -1.26 14.00 -6.06
N ASP A 66 -0.86 15.21 -5.63
CA ASP A 66 0.55 15.49 -5.40
C ASP A 66 1.07 14.70 -4.22
N TYR A 67 2.07 13.88 -4.48
CA TYR A 67 2.72 13.06 -3.47
C TYR A 67 4.23 13.27 -3.53
N ARG A 68 4.89 13.25 -2.38
CA ARG A 68 6.31 13.63 -2.23
C ARG A 68 7.28 12.94 -3.19
N PHE A 69 6.97 11.70 -3.64
CA PHE A 69 7.84 10.95 -4.55
C PHE A 69 7.61 11.28 -6.03
N GLU A 70 6.51 11.98 -6.35
CA GLU A 70 6.14 12.38 -7.70
C GLU A 70 6.12 13.90 -7.87
N LYS A 71 6.54 14.61 -6.80
CA LYS A 71 6.62 16.07 -6.81
C LYS A 71 7.57 16.54 -7.91
N ASN A 72 7.14 17.58 -8.63
CA ASN A 72 7.87 18.18 -9.75
C ASN A 72 8.07 17.26 -10.96
N MET A 73 7.28 16.17 -11.08
CA MET A 73 7.37 15.25 -12.20
C MET A 73 6.37 15.59 -13.30
N ASN A 74 6.84 15.60 -14.56
CA ASN A 74 6.01 15.55 -15.75
C ASN A 74 6.46 14.39 -16.67
N GLN A 75 5.77 14.18 -17.78
CA GLN A 75 6.01 13.07 -18.71
C GLN A 75 6.07 11.71 -17.99
N VAL A 76 5.19 11.55 -16.98
CA VAL A 76 5.20 10.37 -16.11
C VAL A 76 4.54 9.19 -16.81
N THR A 77 5.19 8.04 -16.72
CA THR A 77 4.69 6.77 -17.23
C THR A 77 4.86 5.65 -16.23
N ALA A 78 3.93 4.71 -16.24
CA ALA A 78 4.05 3.43 -15.55
C ALA A 78 4.04 2.29 -16.58
N THR A 79 4.95 1.33 -16.44
CA THR A 79 4.99 0.14 -17.29
C THR A 79 4.85 -1.10 -16.41
N TYR A 80 3.88 -1.95 -16.74
CA TYR A 80 3.59 -3.18 -16.02
C TYR A 80 4.01 -4.39 -16.87
N SER A 81 4.67 -5.36 -16.25
CA SER A 81 5.06 -6.63 -16.90
C SER A 81 5.02 -7.77 -15.88
N THR A 82 4.81 -9.00 -16.35
CA THR A 82 4.78 -10.18 -15.47
C THR A 82 6.21 -10.61 -15.12
N ASN A 83 6.47 -10.85 -13.85
CA ASN A 83 7.69 -11.47 -13.37
C ASN A 83 7.62 -13.00 -13.52
N PRO A 84 8.75 -13.73 -13.56
CA PRO A 84 8.76 -15.20 -13.63
C PRO A 84 8.04 -15.89 -12.46
N ASP A 85 7.88 -15.22 -11.31
CA ASP A 85 7.18 -15.73 -10.13
C ASP A 85 5.67 -15.41 -10.12
N GLY A 86 5.14 -14.86 -11.23
CA GLY A 86 3.73 -14.48 -11.38
C GLY A 86 3.36 -13.14 -10.75
N THR A 87 4.30 -12.44 -10.11
CA THR A 87 4.06 -11.07 -9.65
C THR A 87 4.15 -10.08 -10.81
N ILE A 88 3.71 -8.85 -10.59
CA ILE A 88 3.75 -7.78 -11.60
C ILE A 88 4.92 -6.84 -11.27
N LYS A 89 5.85 -6.70 -12.21
CA LYS A 89 6.88 -5.66 -12.18
C LYS A 89 6.24 -4.33 -12.55
N VAL A 90 6.55 -3.28 -11.78
CA VAL A 90 6.10 -1.92 -12.02
C VAL A 90 7.32 -1.03 -12.25
N GLU A 91 7.39 -0.39 -13.40
CA GLU A 91 8.47 0.54 -13.73
C GLU A 91 7.86 1.93 -13.96
N ASN A 92 8.07 2.84 -13.00
CA ASN A 92 7.67 4.23 -13.12
C ASN A 92 8.84 5.05 -13.63
N ARG A 93 8.56 5.97 -14.57
CA ARG A 93 9.54 6.90 -15.11
C ARG A 93 8.90 8.27 -15.28
N GLY A 94 9.59 9.33 -14.86
CA GLY A 94 9.14 10.71 -15.01
C GLY A 94 10.32 11.66 -15.17
N TYR A 95 10.06 12.84 -15.72
CA TYR A 95 11.04 13.92 -15.84
C TYR A 95 10.84 14.91 -14.70
N ASP A 96 11.84 15.04 -13.83
CA ASP A 96 11.88 16.09 -12.81
C ASP A 96 12.26 17.43 -13.47
N TYR A 97 11.27 18.32 -13.62
CA TYR A 97 11.49 19.59 -14.32
C TYR A 97 12.26 20.64 -13.50
N VAL A 98 12.42 20.41 -12.18
CA VAL A 98 13.25 21.25 -11.30
C VAL A 98 14.70 20.80 -11.36
N GLU A 99 14.97 19.52 -11.19
CA GLU A 99 16.31 18.93 -11.25
C GLU A 99 16.78 18.69 -12.69
N LYS A 100 15.87 18.80 -13.67
CA LYS A 100 16.12 18.64 -15.12
C LYS A 100 16.69 17.28 -15.47
N GLU A 101 16.20 16.24 -14.83
CA GLU A 101 16.65 14.87 -15.05
C GLU A 101 15.50 13.87 -15.11
N TRP A 102 15.74 12.75 -15.76
CA TRP A 102 14.83 11.62 -15.75
C TRP A 102 15.04 10.79 -14.49
N LYS A 103 13.95 10.52 -13.76
CA LYS A 103 13.94 9.61 -12.63
C LYS A 103 13.17 8.36 -12.96
N GLN A 104 13.60 7.25 -12.39
CA GLN A 104 12.98 5.95 -12.56
C GLN A 104 12.93 5.21 -11.23
N SER A 105 11.86 4.47 -11.01
CA SER A 105 11.73 3.55 -9.88
C SER A 105 11.14 2.23 -10.34
N THR A 106 11.58 1.14 -9.73
CA THR A 106 11.06 -0.20 -10.00
C THR A 106 10.44 -0.77 -8.73
N GLY A 107 9.23 -1.25 -8.86
CA GLY A 107 8.47 -1.88 -7.79
C GLY A 107 7.92 -3.23 -8.21
N GLU A 108 7.23 -3.86 -7.26
CA GLU A 108 6.52 -5.12 -7.44
C GLU A 108 5.08 -4.95 -6.99
N ALA A 109 4.12 -5.45 -7.77
CA ALA A 109 2.73 -5.51 -7.38
C ALA A 109 2.24 -6.96 -7.31
N LYS A 110 1.26 -7.20 -6.43
CA LYS A 110 0.60 -8.50 -6.23
C LYS A 110 -0.89 -8.29 -6.02
N PHE A 111 -1.69 -9.22 -6.48
CA PHE A 111 -3.11 -9.23 -6.13
C PHE A 111 -3.29 -9.41 -4.62
N VAL A 112 -4.29 -8.73 -4.07
CA VAL A 112 -4.66 -8.86 -2.65
C VAL A 112 -5.58 -10.05 -2.45
N ASN A 113 -6.50 -10.23 -3.40
CA ASN A 113 -7.49 -11.31 -3.44
C ASN A 113 -7.30 -12.15 -4.72
N ALA A 114 -8.39 -12.49 -5.39
CA ALA A 114 -8.35 -13.19 -6.66
C ALA A 114 -7.84 -12.29 -7.81
N GLU A 115 -7.19 -12.86 -8.81
CA GLU A 115 -6.59 -12.11 -9.94
C GLU A 115 -7.62 -11.45 -10.85
N ASN A 116 -8.89 -11.86 -10.76
CA ASN A 116 -9.99 -11.24 -11.49
C ASN A 116 -10.63 -10.05 -10.76
N GLU A 117 -10.08 -9.64 -9.62
CA GLU A 117 -10.39 -8.38 -8.94
C GLU A 117 -9.21 -7.41 -9.08
N ALA A 118 -9.44 -6.23 -9.61
CA ALA A 118 -8.38 -5.23 -9.84
C ALA A 118 -7.89 -4.57 -8.54
N ARG A 119 -7.69 -5.38 -7.51
CA ARG A 119 -7.23 -4.98 -6.19
C ARG A 119 -5.84 -5.52 -5.92
N LEU A 120 -4.86 -4.63 -6.02
CA LEU A 120 -3.45 -4.98 -5.86
C LEU A 120 -2.84 -4.25 -4.66
N LYS A 121 -1.68 -4.69 -4.27
CA LYS A 121 -0.74 -3.97 -3.41
C LYS A 121 0.57 -3.82 -4.16
N VAL A 122 1.20 -2.65 -4.00
CA VAL A 122 2.47 -2.30 -4.65
C VAL A 122 3.53 -1.95 -3.62
N SER A 123 4.77 -2.33 -3.90
CA SER A 123 5.93 -1.98 -3.09
C SER A 123 7.08 -1.53 -3.99
N PHE A 124 7.58 -0.33 -3.75
CA PHE A 124 8.84 0.18 -4.29
C PHE A 124 9.97 0.07 -3.28
N PHE A 125 9.65 -0.25 -2.03
CA PHE A 125 10.61 -0.35 -0.93
C PHE A 125 10.15 -1.40 0.09
N LYS A 126 10.59 -2.65 -0.09
CA LYS A 126 10.25 -3.74 0.84
C LYS A 126 10.79 -3.44 2.25
N PRO A 127 10.06 -3.75 3.31
CA PRO A 127 8.82 -4.56 3.35
C PRO A 127 7.51 -3.77 3.24
N PHE A 128 7.54 -2.49 2.85
CA PHE A 128 6.38 -1.61 2.86
C PHE A 128 5.53 -1.78 1.60
N TRP A 129 4.22 -2.03 1.80
CA TRP A 129 3.24 -2.19 0.74
C TRP A 129 2.15 -1.14 0.85
N SER A 130 1.64 -0.67 -0.27
CA SER A 130 0.50 0.25 -0.36
C SER A 130 -0.58 -0.32 -1.27
N GLY A 131 -1.84 0.11 -1.05
CA GLY A 131 -2.94 -0.25 -1.95
C GLY A 131 -2.77 0.37 -3.33
N TYR A 132 -3.13 -0.40 -4.35
CA TYR A 132 -3.27 0.00 -5.74
C TYR A 132 -4.52 -0.66 -6.28
N ASN A 133 -5.59 0.12 -6.42
CA ASN A 133 -6.90 -0.38 -6.73
C ASN A 133 -7.41 0.31 -8.00
N VAL A 134 -7.61 -0.44 -9.09
CA VAL A 134 -8.29 0.10 -10.26
C VAL A 134 -9.78 0.13 -9.94
N ILE A 135 -10.34 1.33 -9.77
CA ILE A 135 -11.73 1.54 -9.33
C ILE A 135 -12.66 1.93 -10.47
N ASP A 136 -12.10 2.26 -11.62
CA ASP A 136 -12.81 2.44 -12.88
C ASP A 136 -11.87 2.15 -14.04
N LEU A 137 -12.39 1.52 -15.09
CA LEU A 137 -11.64 1.07 -16.25
C LEU A 137 -12.59 1.04 -17.45
N ASP A 138 -12.14 1.49 -18.61
CA ASP A 138 -12.92 1.31 -19.84
C ASP A 138 -12.80 -0.12 -20.38
N GLU A 139 -13.76 -0.52 -21.21
CA GLU A 139 -13.84 -1.89 -21.73
C GLU A 139 -12.66 -2.28 -22.62
N ASP A 140 -12.05 -1.30 -23.28
CA ASP A 140 -10.87 -1.49 -24.13
C ASP A 140 -9.54 -1.43 -23.36
N TYR A 141 -9.54 -1.23 -22.04
CA TYR A 141 -8.33 -1.08 -21.21
C TYR A 141 -7.43 0.08 -21.65
N LYS A 142 -8.04 1.20 -22.07
CA LYS A 142 -7.33 2.40 -22.52
C LYS A 142 -7.23 3.49 -21.45
N TYR A 143 -8.22 3.56 -20.54
CA TYR A 143 -8.32 4.60 -19.51
C TYR A 143 -8.64 3.97 -18.17
N ALA A 144 -7.92 4.36 -17.12
CA ALA A 144 -8.10 3.81 -15.80
C ALA A 144 -8.10 4.91 -14.71
N LEU A 145 -8.98 4.75 -13.72
CA LEU A 145 -8.96 5.49 -12.48
C LEU A 145 -8.43 4.58 -11.38
N VAL A 146 -7.35 4.98 -10.74
CA VAL A 146 -6.65 4.19 -9.72
C VAL A 146 -6.68 4.91 -8.38
N ALA A 147 -7.15 4.21 -7.35
CA ALA A 147 -7.15 4.65 -5.97
C ALA A 147 -6.02 3.97 -5.18
N GLY A 148 -5.37 4.71 -4.31
CA GLY A 148 -4.43 4.15 -3.34
C GLY A 148 -5.15 3.46 -2.17
N LYS A 149 -4.47 3.39 -1.02
CA LYS A 149 -5.01 2.78 0.21
C LYS A 149 -6.08 3.64 0.91
N ASP A 150 -6.09 4.93 0.65
CA ASP A 150 -6.95 5.95 1.27
C ASP A 150 -7.18 7.13 0.31
N LEU A 151 -7.88 8.18 0.74
CA LEU A 151 -8.22 9.35 -0.08
C LEU A 151 -7.04 10.30 -0.36
N ASP A 152 -5.83 9.97 0.07
CA ASP A 152 -4.64 10.78 -0.21
C ASP A 152 -3.98 10.42 -1.55
N TYR A 153 -4.41 9.33 -2.20
CA TYR A 153 -3.78 8.78 -3.39
C TYR A 153 -4.80 8.51 -4.49
N LEU A 154 -4.63 9.17 -5.62
CA LEU A 154 -5.48 9.01 -6.79
C LEU A 154 -4.67 9.26 -8.07
N TRP A 155 -4.87 8.43 -9.09
CA TRP A 155 -4.26 8.57 -10.41
C TRP A 155 -5.29 8.37 -11.50
N ILE A 156 -5.15 9.13 -12.58
CA ILE A 156 -5.84 8.92 -13.85
C ILE A 156 -4.79 8.50 -14.86
N LEU A 157 -4.97 7.33 -15.44
CA LEU A 157 -4.04 6.75 -16.41
C LEU A 157 -4.68 6.63 -17.78
N SER A 158 -3.85 6.74 -18.83
CA SER A 158 -4.25 6.56 -20.23
C SER A 158 -3.18 5.78 -21.00
N ARG A 159 -3.61 5.04 -22.02
CA ARG A 159 -2.67 4.45 -23.00
C ARG A 159 -2.06 5.48 -23.94
N GLU A 160 -2.64 6.66 -23.98
CA GLU A 160 -2.19 7.79 -24.80
C GLU A 160 -1.76 8.95 -23.89
N LYS A 161 -1.05 9.92 -24.47
CA LYS A 161 -0.61 11.13 -23.76
C LYS A 161 -1.76 12.07 -23.37
N THR A 162 -2.97 11.77 -23.81
CA THR A 162 -4.19 12.53 -23.55
C THR A 162 -5.30 11.61 -23.09
N ILE A 163 -6.38 12.19 -22.59
CA ILE A 163 -7.62 11.48 -22.24
C ILE A 163 -8.82 12.20 -22.84
N PRO A 164 -9.78 11.51 -23.45
CA PRO A 164 -11.04 12.12 -23.92
C PRO A 164 -11.82 12.75 -22.76
N GLU A 165 -12.49 13.89 -23.01
CA GLU A 165 -13.17 14.66 -21.98
C GLU A 165 -14.29 13.90 -21.26
N ASN A 166 -14.97 12.98 -21.96
CA ASN A 166 -15.98 12.12 -21.36
C ASN A 166 -15.42 11.19 -20.28
N PHE A 167 -14.24 10.59 -20.49
CA PHE A 167 -13.56 9.78 -19.47
C PHE A 167 -13.01 10.63 -18.34
N LYS A 168 -12.44 11.79 -18.65
CA LYS A 168 -11.98 12.74 -17.67
C LYS A 168 -13.09 13.15 -16.71
N THR A 169 -14.24 13.56 -17.24
CA THR A 169 -15.44 13.92 -16.48
C THR A 169 -15.92 12.73 -15.63
N ARG A 170 -16.09 11.55 -16.24
CA ARG A 170 -16.51 10.32 -15.56
C ARG A 170 -15.62 9.99 -14.37
N PHE A 171 -14.31 10.05 -14.53
CA PHE A 171 -13.36 9.70 -13.47
C PHE A 171 -13.34 10.73 -12.34
N VAL A 172 -13.42 12.02 -12.67
CA VAL A 172 -13.52 13.09 -11.68
C VAL A 172 -14.82 12.98 -10.88
N GLU A 173 -15.95 12.71 -11.52
CA GLU A 173 -17.24 12.53 -10.84
C GLU A 173 -17.23 11.28 -9.95
N LYS A 174 -16.67 10.17 -10.44
CA LYS A 174 -16.50 8.96 -9.64
C LYS A 174 -15.63 9.21 -8.41
N ALA A 175 -14.50 9.87 -8.57
CA ALA A 175 -13.63 10.23 -7.44
C ALA A 175 -14.36 11.11 -6.42
N LYS A 176 -15.10 12.12 -6.86
CA LYS A 176 -15.94 12.97 -5.97
C LYS A 176 -16.97 12.15 -5.20
N SER A 177 -17.63 11.20 -5.85
CA SER A 177 -18.66 10.37 -5.20
C SER A 177 -18.11 9.47 -4.09
N ILE A 178 -16.81 9.15 -4.12
CA ILE A 178 -16.08 8.38 -3.11
C ILE A 178 -15.59 9.29 -1.97
N GLY A 179 -15.55 10.61 -2.18
CA GLY A 179 -15.11 11.58 -1.17
C GLY A 179 -13.75 12.21 -1.45
N TYR A 180 -13.15 11.99 -2.63
CA TYR A 180 -11.92 12.67 -3.00
C TYR A 180 -12.15 14.17 -3.23
N ASP A 181 -11.24 14.99 -2.71
CA ASP A 181 -11.16 16.41 -3.05
C ASP A 181 -10.47 16.59 -4.42
N THR A 182 -11.25 16.49 -5.48
CA THR A 182 -10.72 16.54 -6.85
C THR A 182 -10.13 17.90 -7.25
N SER A 183 -10.29 18.95 -6.43
CA SER A 183 -9.58 20.22 -6.65
C SER A 183 -8.07 20.10 -6.46
N LYS A 184 -7.61 19.05 -5.79
CA LYS A 184 -6.19 18.71 -5.57
C LYS A 184 -5.54 17.95 -6.73
N LEU A 185 -6.30 17.57 -7.77
CA LEU A 185 -5.73 16.89 -8.93
C LEU A 185 -4.76 17.80 -9.67
N ILE A 186 -3.55 17.31 -9.84
CA ILE A 186 -2.55 17.89 -10.74
C ILE A 186 -2.68 17.19 -12.09
N TRP A 187 -2.89 17.96 -13.14
CA TRP A 187 -2.89 17.47 -14.51
C TRP A 187 -1.46 17.45 -15.02
N VAL A 188 -0.98 16.28 -15.38
CA VAL A 188 0.42 16.03 -15.72
C VAL A 188 0.67 16.34 -17.19
N GLU A 189 1.65 17.15 -17.48
CA GLU A 189 2.14 17.39 -18.84
C GLU A 189 2.86 16.14 -19.37
N GLN A 190 2.47 15.70 -20.60
CA GLN A 190 3.00 14.49 -21.24
C GLN A 190 3.80 14.79 -22.52
#